data_45417e74716e9985a9df44f09f481ec2
#
_entry.id   45417e74716e9985a9df44f09f481ec2
#
_cell.length_a   1.000
_cell.length_b   1.000
_cell.length_c   1.000
_cell.angle_alpha   90.00
_cell.angle_beta   90.00
_cell.angle_gamma   90.00
#
_symmetry.space_group_name_H-M   'P 1'
#
loop_
_entity.id
_entity.type
_entity.pdbx_description
1 polymer ?
#
loop_
_entity_poly.entity_id
_entity_poly.type
_entity_poly.pdbx_seq_one_letter_code
_entity_poly.pdbx_strand_id
1 'polypeptide(L)'
;MSYQVVIIGAGISGLYAACNLIDLGIKDIVILEAQNRIGGRMHSIQMKIPKENDKNEKDVKWIELGAQFCHGSYNNHLYNFCKNNKV
;
A
#
# COMPACT_ATOMS: atom_id res chain seq x y z
N MET A 1 4.17 27.22 -8.47
CA MET A 1 4.56 26.32 -7.38
C MET A 1 5.63 25.36 -7.88
N SER A 2 6.71 25.21 -7.19
CA SER A 2 7.78 24.26 -7.56
C SER A 2 8.02 23.29 -6.41
N TYR A 3 8.39 22.07 -6.76
CA TYR A 3 8.75 21.04 -5.81
C TYR A 3 10.19 20.59 -6.01
N GLN A 4 10.87 20.24 -4.94
CA GLN A 4 12.22 19.72 -5.02
C GLN A 4 12.26 18.33 -5.66
N VAL A 5 11.27 17.51 -5.37
CA VAL A 5 11.13 16.15 -5.92
C VAL A 5 9.70 15.91 -6.38
N VAL A 6 9.52 15.36 -7.55
CA VAL A 6 8.25 14.90 -8.09
C VAL A 6 8.33 13.39 -8.28
N ILE A 7 7.42 12.65 -7.68
CA ILE A 7 7.32 11.19 -7.79
C ILE A 7 6.11 10.86 -8.65
N ILE A 8 6.30 10.07 -9.67
CA ILE A 8 5.22 9.62 -10.55
C ILE A 8 4.75 8.24 -10.12
N GLY A 9 3.53 8.17 -9.63
CA GLY A 9 2.89 6.95 -9.16
C GLY A 9 2.95 6.77 -7.65
N ALA A 10 1.80 6.47 -7.06
CA ALA A 10 1.62 6.22 -5.63
C ALA A 10 1.43 4.72 -5.34
N GLY A 11 2.16 3.86 -6.04
CA GLY A 11 2.35 2.47 -5.66
C GLY A 11 3.36 2.34 -4.54
N ILE A 12 3.67 1.11 -4.13
CA ILE A 12 4.59 0.85 -3.01
C ILE A 12 5.96 1.51 -3.22
N SER A 13 6.49 1.47 -4.44
CA SER A 13 7.81 2.06 -4.74
C SER A 13 7.82 3.57 -4.59
N GLY A 14 6.81 4.26 -5.11
CA GLY A 14 6.71 5.72 -5.01
C GLY A 14 6.47 6.18 -3.58
N LEU A 15 5.60 5.50 -2.85
CA LEU A 15 5.31 5.80 -1.44
C LEU A 15 6.53 5.54 -0.56
N TYR A 16 7.23 4.43 -0.77
CA TYR A 16 8.44 4.11 -0.02
C TYR A 16 9.57 5.11 -0.30
N ALA A 17 9.75 5.51 -1.55
CA ALA A 17 10.70 6.55 -1.93
C ALA A 17 10.40 7.88 -1.21
N ALA A 18 9.13 8.29 -1.18
CA ALA A 18 8.70 9.50 -0.48
C ALA A 18 9.01 9.43 1.03
N CYS A 19 8.71 8.31 1.67
CA CYS A 19 9.02 8.11 3.09
C CYS A 19 10.51 8.23 3.37
N ASN A 20 11.36 7.60 2.57
CA ASN A 20 12.81 7.68 2.73
C ASN A 20 13.33 9.11 2.52
N LEU A 21 12.82 9.83 1.54
CA LEU A 21 13.20 11.23 1.31
C LEU A 21 12.81 12.13 2.49
N ILE A 22 11.62 11.93 3.04
CA ILE A 22 11.17 12.67 4.23
C ILE A 22 12.06 12.38 5.42
N ASP A 23 12.44 11.13 5.65
CA ASP A 23 13.35 10.73 6.73
C ASP A 23 14.75 11.35 6.57
N LEU A 24 15.17 11.61 5.34
CA LEU A 24 16.41 12.33 5.03
C LEU A 24 16.27 13.86 5.12
N GLY A 25 15.10 14.36 5.49
CA GLY A 25 14.85 15.80 5.65
C GLY A 25 14.36 16.51 4.39
N ILE A 26 14.15 15.80 3.29
CA ILE A 26 13.62 16.36 2.04
C ILE A 26 12.11 16.29 2.11
N LYS A 27 11.45 17.41 2.38
CA LYS A 27 10.00 17.46 2.63
C LYS A 27 9.19 18.12 1.51
N ASP A 28 9.86 18.83 0.61
CA ASP A 28 9.21 19.51 -0.52
C ASP A 28 9.03 18.54 -1.69
N ILE A 29 8.08 17.63 -1.51
CA ILE A 29 7.82 16.48 -2.40
C ILE A 29 6.36 16.49 -2.82
N VAL A 30 6.10 16.14 -4.09
CA VAL A 30 4.76 15.82 -4.56
C VAL A 30 4.76 14.44 -5.21
N ILE A 31 3.68 13.70 -4.98
CA ILE A 31 3.42 12.43 -5.66
C ILE A 31 2.22 12.64 -6.58
N LEU A 32 2.39 12.27 -7.85
CA LEU A 32 1.34 12.35 -8.85
C LEU A 32 0.81 10.93 -9.13
N GLU A 33 -0.48 10.74 -8.88
CA GLU A 33 -1.16 9.46 -9.07
C GLU A 33 -2.28 9.60 -10.09
N ALA A 34 -2.30 8.74 -11.11
CA ALA A 34 -3.29 8.78 -12.18
C ALA A 34 -4.67 8.26 -11.75
N GLN A 35 -4.72 7.35 -10.77
CA GLN A 35 -5.97 6.80 -10.25
C GLN A 35 -6.47 7.62 -9.06
N ASN A 36 -7.70 7.37 -8.65
CA ASN A 36 -8.31 8.00 -7.48
C ASN A 36 -7.98 7.30 -6.15
N ARG A 37 -6.99 6.42 -6.15
CA ARG A 37 -6.51 5.68 -4.98
C ARG A 37 -4.99 5.51 -5.03
N ILE A 38 -4.38 5.25 -3.90
CA ILE A 38 -2.98 4.84 -3.80
C ILE A 38 -2.87 3.31 -3.80
N GLY A 39 -1.65 2.79 -3.88
CA GLY A 39 -1.34 1.37 -3.74
C GLY A 39 -0.94 0.68 -5.03
N GLY A 40 -1.39 1.17 -6.18
CA GLY A 40 -1.05 0.55 -7.47
C GLY A 40 -1.54 -0.89 -7.55
N ARG A 41 -0.62 -1.82 -7.78
CA ARG A 41 -0.90 -3.26 -7.84
C ARG A 41 -1.16 -3.90 -6.47
N MET A 42 -0.88 -3.22 -5.38
CA MET A 42 -1.38 -3.59 -4.05
C MET A 42 -2.77 -2.98 -3.88
N HIS A 43 -3.79 -3.82 -3.85
CA HIS A 43 -5.17 -3.37 -3.83
C HIS A 43 -6.03 -4.34 -3.03
N SER A 44 -6.37 -3.94 -1.82
CA SER A 44 -7.28 -4.67 -0.94
C SER A 44 -8.67 -4.04 -1.01
N ILE A 45 -9.69 -4.87 -1.12
CA ILE A 45 -11.08 -4.42 -1.05
C ILE A 45 -11.81 -5.12 0.09
N GLN A 46 -12.82 -4.47 0.61
CA GLN A 46 -13.75 -5.09 1.55
C GLN A 46 -14.91 -5.73 0.79
N MET A 47 -15.23 -6.95 1.18
CA MET A 47 -16.43 -7.64 0.71
C MET A 47 -17.36 -7.90 1.91
N LYS A 48 -18.62 -7.55 1.75
CA LYS A 48 -19.67 -7.84 2.72
C LYS A 48 -20.36 -9.13 2.31
N ILE A 49 -20.27 -10.17 3.15
CA ILE A 49 -20.83 -11.49 2.91
C ILE A 49 -21.99 -11.70 3.90
N PRO A 50 -23.20 -12.04 3.44
CA PRO A 50 -24.30 -12.35 4.34
C PRO A 50 -23.94 -13.53 5.25
N LYS A 51 -24.26 -13.43 6.54
CA LYS A 51 -24.09 -14.55 7.48
C LYS A 51 -25.09 -15.67 7.16
N GLU A 52 -24.67 -16.92 7.36
CA GLU A 52 -25.54 -18.10 7.12
C GLU A 52 -26.82 -18.05 7.93
N ASN A 53 -26.76 -17.59 9.18
CA ASN A 53 -27.88 -17.60 10.12
C ASN A 53 -28.68 -16.30 10.18
N ASP A 54 -28.19 -15.22 9.57
CA ASP A 54 -28.89 -13.95 9.51
C ASP A 54 -28.44 -13.16 8.27
N LYS A 55 -29.31 -13.15 7.26
CA LYS A 55 -29.04 -12.44 5.99
C LYS A 55 -29.00 -10.92 6.12
N ASN A 56 -29.50 -10.35 7.22
CA ASN A 56 -29.44 -8.92 7.51
C ASN A 56 -28.10 -8.51 8.14
N GLU A 57 -27.38 -9.45 8.75
CA GLU A 57 -26.02 -9.25 9.22
C GLU A 57 -25.03 -9.68 8.16
N LYS A 58 -23.93 -8.93 8.03
CA LYS A 58 -22.87 -9.18 7.06
C LYS A 58 -21.51 -9.24 7.75
N ASP A 59 -20.75 -10.25 7.40
CA ASP A 59 -19.33 -10.29 7.71
C ASP A 59 -18.54 -9.46 6.71
N VAL A 60 -17.55 -8.74 7.21
CA VAL A 60 -16.62 -7.99 6.38
C VAL A 60 -15.36 -8.82 6.21
N LYS A 61 -15.00 -9.12 4.97
CA LYS A 61 -13.75 -9.79 4.63
C LYS A 61 -12.93 -8.93 3.70
N TRP A 62 -11.61 -8.97 3.88
CA TRP A 62 -10.68 -8.33 2.98
C TRP A 62 -10.27 -9.30 1.89
N ILE A 63 -10.26 -8.80 0.67
CA ILE A 63 -9.83 -9.56 -0.50
C ILE A 63 -8.73 -8.78 -1.21
N GLU A 64 -7.64 -9.48 -1.49
CA GLU A 64 -6.53 -8.92 -2.25
C GLU A 64 -6.76 -9.12 -3.74
N LEU A 65 -6.82 -8.03 -4.50
CA LEU A 65 -6.98 -8.06 -5.95
C LEU A 65 -5.66 -8.19 -6.71
N GLY A 66 -4.55 -7.96 -6.03
CA GLY A 66 -3.21 -7.98 -6.63
C GLY A 66 -2.23 -8.77 -5.78
N ALA A 67 -1.26 -8.09 -5.21
CA ALA A 67 -0.20 -8.71 -4.41
C ALA A 67 -0.77 -9.39 -3.16
N GLN A 68 -0.45 -10.66 -2.98
CA GLN A 68 -0.93 -11.47 -1.86
C GLN A 68 0.21 -12.01 -1.00
N PHE A 69 1.40 -12.19 -1.57
CA PHE A 69 2.50 -12.89 -0.93
C PHE A 69 3.78 -12.05 -0.95
N CYS A 70 4.56 -12.18 0.12
CA CYS A 70 5.95 -11.76 0.14
C CYS A 70 6.81 -13.00 -0.12
N HIS A 71 7.42 -13.07 -1.31
CA HIS A 71 8.15 -14.26 -1.76
C HIS A 71 9.57 -14.30 -1.21
N GLY A 72 9.81 -15.24 -0.30
CA GLY A 72 11.12 -15.49 0.28
C GLY A 72 11.50 -14.47 1.37
N SER A 73 12.42 -14.90 2.23
CA SER A 73 12.90 -14.10 3.35
C SER A 73 14.38 -13.67 3.18
N TYR A 74 15.13 -14.40 2.37
CA TYR A 74 16.54 -14.12 2.16
C TYR A 74 16.75 -12.96 1.20
N ASN A 75 17.51 -11.98 1.63
CA ASN A 75 17.85 -10.78 0.83
C ASN A 75 16.62 -10.11 0.20
N ASN A 76 15.50 -10.09 0.92
CA ASN A 76 14.25 -9.51 0.48
C ASN A 76 13.93 -8.26 1.32
N HIS A 77 14.05 -7.09 0.71
CA HIS A 77 13.82 -5.81 1.38
C HIS A 77 12.36 -5.65 1.86
N LEU A 78 11.40 -6.14 1.08
CA LEU A 78 9.98 -6.09 1.46
C LEU A 78 9.72 -6.97 2.69
N TYR A 79 10.28 -8.18 2.73
CA TYR A 79 10.17 -9.06 3.88
C TYR A 79 10.73 -8.40 5.14
N ASN A 80 11.91 -7.81 5.04
CA ASN A 80 12.54 -7.13 6.18
C ASN A 80 11.72 -5.93 6.64
N PHE A 81 11.18 -5.14 5.71
CA PHE A 81 10.30 -4.02 6.02
C PHE A 81 9.05 -4.49 6.77
N CYS A 82 8.37 -5.52 6.28
CA CYS A 82 7.18 -6.07 6.93
C CYS A 82 7.50 -6.60 8.33
N LYS A 83 8.58 -7.36 8.48
CA LYS A 83 9.03 -7.89 9.76
C LYS A 83 9.33 -6.78 10.76
N ASN A 84 10.06 -5.75 10.35
CA ASN A 84 10.45 -4.64 11.22
C ASN A 84 9.27 -3.76 11.63
N ASN A 85 8.22 -3.71 10.81
CA ASN A 85 7.01 -2.94 11.06
C ASN A 85 5.84 -3.80 11.57
N LYS A 86 6.08 -5.07 11.88
CA LYS A 86 5.08 -6.01 12.43
C LYS A 86 3.85 -6.18 11.53
N VAL A 87 4.11 -6.25 10.26
CA VAL A 87 3.07 -6.47 9.23
C VAL A 87 3.00 -7.94 8.85
#